data_8609c22f79dbb9e38ab07c71d78b54f7
#
_entry.id   8609c22f79dbb9e38ab07c71d78b54f7
#
_cell.length_a   1.000
_cell.length_b   1.000
_cell.length_c   1.000
_cell.angle_alpha   90.00
_cell.angle_beta   90.00
_cell.angle_gamma   90.00
#
_symmetry.space_group_name_H-M   'P 1'
#
loop_
_entity.id
_entity.type
_entity.pdbx_description
1 polymer ?
#
loop_
_entity_poly.entity_id
_entity_poly.type
_entity_poly.pdbx_seq_one_letter_code
_entity_poly.pdbx_strand_id
1 'polypeptide(L)'
;MNISQLSREEIEASLKKNRKETESSESIRIIFSPRKINSNNLKEVSSVFSQLGNEDYHTVVVVETHEGEAEKKLPMPSFKFIETPYGNIETNDQLRNDFADEDDDFFINDDAFDEDVSLHDQLIMLQHTLDNFKVLSIQITDERSFYVKELAAAMEEILASKNVLILFCCDLKSDKIDELKRVVKIIESDNESELMNYLNGGTSSVEGVGAFISGLLVARKWGLRIYFGALHSDSNHQTNLLTGFADMQKQAIFK
;
A
#
# COMPACT_ATOMS: atom_id res chain seq x y z
N MET A 1 -16.26 -13.94 4.91
CA MET A 1 -17.16 -12.83 4.60
C MET A 1 -16.27 -11.69 4.15
N ASN A 2 -16.51 -11.13 2.95
CA ASN A 2 -15.71 -10.03 2.42
C ASN A 2 -16.02 -8.74 3.17
N ILE A 3 -15.12 -7.74 3.17
CA ILE A 3 -15.32 -6.47 3.91
C ILE A 3 -16.58 -5.73 3.50
N SER A 4 -16.94 -5.76 2.22
CA SER A 4 -18.18 -5.16 1.69
C SER A 4 -19.47 -5.75 2.27
N GLN A 5 -19.38 -6.91 2.93
CA GLN A 5 -20.49 -7.62 3.58
C GLN A 5 -20.49 -7.44 5.11
N LEU A 6 -19.46 -6.80 5.66
CA LEU A 6 -19.39 -6.47 7.09
C LEU A 6 -20.20 -5.21 7.35
N SER A 7 -20.81 -5.14 8.54
CA SER A 7 -21.50 -3.93 8.94
C SER A 7 -20.50 -2.82 9.31
N ARG A 8 -20.97 -1.59 9.26
CA ARG A 8 -20.20 -0.42 9.71
C ARG A 8 -19.71 -0.58 11.15
N GLU A 9 -20.60 -1.07 12.02
CA GLU A 9 -20.31 -1.28 13.45
C GLU A 9 -19.22 -2.31 13.68
N GLU A 10 -19.15 -3.38 12.87
CA GLU A 10 -18.10 -4.40 12.95
C GLU A 10 -16.73 -3.83 12.59
N ILE A 11 -16.65 -3.03 11.51
CA ILE A 11 -15.41 -2.39 11.07
C ILE A 11 -14.94 -1.36 12.12
N GLU A 12 -15.83 -0.45 12.56
CA GLU A 12 -15.53 0.57 13.56
C GLU A 12 -15.12 -0.04 14.92
N ALA A 13 -15.80 -1.12 15.35
CA ALA A 13 -15.43 -1.83 16.58
C ALA A 13 -14.04 -2.46 16.48
N SER A 14 -13.68 -3.01 15.31
CA SER A 14 -12.35 -3.56 15.08
C SER A 14 -11.27 -2.47 15.10
N LEU A 15 -11.50 -1.34 14.43
CA LEU A 15 -10.59 -0.19 14.42
C LEU A 15 -10.40 0.36 15.84
N LYS A 16 -11.49 0.60 16.57
CA LYS A 16 -11.45 1.13 17.94
C LYS A 16 -10.69 0.21 18.90
N LYS A 17 -10.90 -1.10 18.78
CA LYS A 17 -10.24 -2.11 19.64
C LYS A 17 -8.73 -2.16 19.44
N ASN A 18 -8.27 -1.87 18.23
CA ASN A 18 -6.86 -1.97 17.86
C ASN A 18 -6.14 -0.60 17.88
N ARG A 19 -6.86 0.48 18.14
CA ARG A 19 -6.28 1.81 18.29
C ARG A 19 -5.39 1.83 19.54
N LYS A 20 -4.09 1.98 19.34
CA LYS A 20 -3.17 2.18 20.46
C LYS A 20 -3.33 3.61 20.96
N GLU A 21 -3.46 3.80 22.26
CA GLU A 21 -3.41 5.13 22.93
C GLU A 21 -1.98 5.70 22.94
N THR A 22 -1.19 5.42 21.95
CA THR A 22 0.15 5.97 21.85
C THR A 22 0.08 7.32 21.14
N GLU A 23 0.51 8.35 21.83
CA GLU A 23 0.82 9.68 21.28
C GLU A 23 1.99 9.62 20.25
N SER A 24 2.08 8.62 19.41
CA SER A 24 3.10 8.62 18.37
C SER A 24 2.62 9.50 17.23
N SER A 25 3.00 10.75 17.28
CA SER A 25 2.84 11.75 16.24
C SER A 25 3.82 11.53 15.07
N GLU A 26 4.10 10.30 14.72
CA GLU A 26 4.92 9.99 13.56
C GLU A 26 4.01 9.81 12.36
N SER A 27 4.22 10.61 11.31
CA SER A 27 3.40 10.57 10.11
C SER A 27 3.63 9.27 9.34
N ILE A 28 2.59 8.46 9.20
CA ILE A 28 2.61 7.26 8.36
C ILE A 28 2.52 7.71 6.91
N ARG A 29 3.46 7.30 6.08
CA ARG A 29 3.48 7.66 4.66
C ARG A 29 3.11 6.49 3.76
N ILE A 30 3.31 5.26 4.23
CA ILE A 30 3.07 4.04 3.48
C ILE A 30 2.33 3.03 4.36
N ILE A 31 1.35 2.36 3.77
CA ILE A 31 0.71 1.15 4.30
C ILE A 31 0.95 -0.01 3.34
N PHE A 32 1.32 -1.16 3.89
CA PHE A 32 1.25 -2.45 3.22
C PHE A 32 -0.01 -3.18 3.72
N SER A 33 -0.89 -3.54 2.79
CA SER A 33 -2.20 -4.11 3.08
C SER A 33 -2.43 -5.38 2.28
N PRO A 34 -3.21 -6.36 2.77
CA PRO A 34 -3.58 -7.50 1.97
C PRO A 34 -4.42 -7.08 0.76
N ARG A 35 -4.32 -7.83 -0.33
CA ARG A 35 -5.08 -7.58 -1.55
C ARG A 35 -6.60 -7.72 -1.35
N LYS A 36 -7.02 -8.60 -0.45
CA LYS A 36 -8.44 -8.76 -0.08
C LYS A 36 -8.61 -8.64 1.43
N ILE A 37 -9.59 -7.85 1.85
CA ILE A 37 -9.94 -7.67 3.26
C ILE A 37 -11.23 -8.42 3.56
N ASN A 38 -11.20 -9.21 4.62
CA ASN A 38 -12.32 -10.05 5.02
C ASN A 38 -12.33 -10.26 6.55
N SER A 39 -13.37 -10.95 7.05
CA SER A 39 -13.52 -11.20 8.50
C SER A 39 -12.33 -11.89 9.15
N ASN A 40 -11.50 -12.65 8.40
CA ASN A 40 -10.39 -13.39 8.98
C ASN A 40 -9.16 -12.51 9.22
N ASN A 41 -8.93 -11.51 8.35
CA ASN A 41 -7.78 -10.59 8.47
C ASN A 41 -8.17 -9.19 8.95
N LEU A 42 -9.45 -8.90 9.19
CA LEU A 42 -9.94 -7.58 9.61
C LEU A 42 -9.22 -7.05 10.86
N LYS A 43 -8.97 -7.91 11.86
CA LYS A 43 -8.26 -7.50 13.08
C LYS A 43 -6.83 -7.03 12.78
N GLU A 44 -6.14 -7.74 11.93
CA GLU A 44 -4.77 -7.48 11.51
C GLU A 44 -4.70 -6.16 10.72
N VAL A 45 -5.57 -6.01 9.71
CA VAL A 45 -5.68 -4.79 8.91
C VAL A 45 -6.07 -3.60 9.80
N SER A 46 -7.06 -3.76 10.68
CA SER A 46 -7.47 -2.70 11.62
C SER A 46 -6.34 -2.24 12.54
N SER A 47 -5.39 -3.13 12.89
CA SER A 47 -4.25 -2.75 13.72
C SER A 47 -3.28 -1.77 13.05
N VAL A 48 -3.25 -1.77 11.72
CA VAL A 48 -2.46 -0.84 10.90
C VAL A 48 -3.25 0.43 10.60
N PHE A 49 -4.47 0.30 10.07
CA PHE A 49 -5.29 1.45 9.70
C PHE A 49 -5.67 2.33 10.91
N SER A 50 -5.84 1.75 12.09
CA SER A 50 -6.09 2.51 13.32
C SER A 50 -4.93 3.42 13.77
N GLN A 51 -3.73 3.24 13.18
CA GLN A 51 -2.56 4.10 13.45
C GLN A 51 -2.57 5.39 12.60
N LEU A 52 -3.44 5.50 11.57
CA LEU A 52 -3.50 6.68 10.70
C LEU A 52 -3.85 7.99 11.44
N GLY A 53 -4.37 7.89 12.66
CA GLY A 53 -4.56 9.04 13.54
C GLY A 53 -5.50 10.11 12.94
N ASN A 54 -5.20 11.38 13.27
CA ASN A 54 -5.94 12.55 12.78
C ASN A 54 -5.14 13.26 11.66
N GLU A 55 -4.35 12.53 10.89
CA GLU A 55 -3.60 13.13 9.80
C GLU A 55 -4.53 13.45 8.62
N ASP A 56 -4.36 14.64 8.06
CA ASP A 56 -5.19 15.16 6.96
C ASP A 56 -4.52 14.85 5.62
N TYR A 57 -4.56 13.58 5.20
CA TYR A 57 -4.07 13.21 3.87
C TYR A 57 -5.01 13.73 2.79
N HIS A 58 -4.51 14.59 1.91
CA HIS A 58 -5.31 15.11 0.81
C HIS A 58 -5.57 14.07 -0.28
N THR A 59 -4.68 13.12 -0.42
CA THR A 59 -4.79 12.05 -1.42
C THR A 59 -4.24 10.73 -0.88
N VAL A 60 -4.89 9.65 -1.26
CA VAL A 60 -4.39 8.30 -1.08
C VAL A 60 -4.06 7.72 -2.45
N VAL A 61 -2.85 7.19 -2.61
CA VAL A 61 -2.44 6.44 -3.80
C VAL A 61 -2.49 4.96 -3.48
N VAL A 62 -3.30 4.20 -4.23
CA VAL A 62 -3.40 2.75 -4.07
C VAL A 62 -2.67 2.07 -5.21
N VAL A 63 -1.70 1.22 -4.88
CA VAL A 63 -0.87 0.48 -5.83
C VAL A 63 -1.11 -1.01 -5.65
N GLU A 64 -1.44 -1.67 -6.73
CA GLU A 64 -1.64 -3.11 -6.73
C GLU A 64 -1.14 -3.75 -8.03
N THR A 65 -0.88 -5.05 -8.00
CA THR A 65 -0.52 -5.80 -9.18
C THR A 65 -1.76 -6.43 -9.77
N HIS A 66 -1.94 -6.27 -11.07
CA HIS A 66 -3.01 -6.86 -11.84
C HIS A 66 -2.46 -7.90 -12.82
N GLU A 67 -3.09 -9.06 -12.86
CA GLU A 67 -2.79 -10.13 -13.79
C GLU A 67 -3.58 -9.88 -15.09
N GLY A 68 -3.04 -9.05 -15.97
CA GLY A 68 -3.68 -8.74 -17.24
C GLY A 68 -2.67 -8.32 -18.29
N GLU A 69 -3.06 -8.44 -19.56
CA GLU A 69 -2.30 -7.89 -20.68
C GLU A 69 -2.73 -6.44 -20.88
N ALA A 70 -1.87 -5.49 -20.57
CA ALA A 70 -2.01 -4.11 -20.96
C ALA A 70 -0.92 -3.73 -21.96
N GLU A 71 -1.25 -2.87 -22.91
CA GLU A 71 -0.26 -2.37 -23.88
C GLU A 71 0.87 -1.63 -23.20
N LYS A 72 0.55 -0.86 -22.15
CA LYS A 72 1.47 -0.19 -21.25
C LYS A 72 1.40 -0.80 -19.85
N LYS A 73 2.32 -0.42 -18.95
CA LYS A 73 2.62 -1.22 -17.76
C LYS A 73 2.12 -0.64 -16.44
N LEU A 74 1.75 0.64 -16.40
CA LEU A 74 1.29 1.34 -15.20
C LEU A 74 -0.03 2.09 -15.48
N PRO A 75 -1.13 1.35 -15.78
CA PRO A 75 -2.41 1.97 -16.05
C PRO A 75 -3.04 2.62 -14.82
N MET A 76 -3.71 3.73 -15.05
CA MET A 76 -4.52 4.47 -14.08
C MET A 76 -5.95 4.61 -14.61
N PRO A 77 -7.00 4.67 -13.73
CA PRO A 77 -8.38 4.74 -14.19
C PRO A 77 -8.75 6.12 -14.71
N SER A 78 -9.70 6.17 -15.66
CA SER A 78 -10.32 7.41 -16.12
C SER A 78 -11.42 7.94 -15.20
N PHE A 79 -11.88 7.14 -14.26
CA PHE A 79 -13.03 7.43 -13.41
C PHE A 79 -12.86 8.74 -12.63
N LYS A 80 -13.93 9.54 -12.58
CA LYS A 80 -13.96 10.75 -11.74
C LYS A 80 -14.27 10.46 -10.29
N PHE A 81 -14.99 9.37 -10.04
CA PHE A 81 -15.41 8.91 -8.73
C PHE A 81 -15.34 7.39 -8.70
N ILE A 82 -15.02 6.85 -7.55
CA ILE A 82 -15.11 5.43 -7.25
C ILE A 82 -16.24 5.25 -6.25
N GLU A 83 -17.23 4.42 -6.61
CA GLU A 83 -18.39 4.14 -5.77
C GLU A 83 -18.05 3.09 -4.73
N THR A 84 -18.45 3.32 -3.49
CA THR A 84 -18.37 2.36 -2.39
C THR A 84 -19.69 2.31 -1.65
N PRO A 85 -19.93 1.29 -0.80
CA PRO A 85 -21.13 1.25 0.05
C PRO A 85 -21.26 2.47 1.00
N TYR A 86 -20.19 3.21 1.24
CA TYR A 86 -20.15 4.36 2.14
C TYR A 86 -20.09 5.71 1.42
N GLY A 87 -20.31 5.72 0.11
CA GLY A 87 -20.34 6.92 -0.72
C GLY A 87 -19.21 6.98 -1.74
N ASN A 88 -19.24 8.02 -2.57
CA ASN A 88 -18.31 8.21 -3.66
C ASN A 88 -17.02 8.88 -3.17
N ILE A 89 -15.89 8.41 -3.69
CA ILE A 89 -14.58 9.02 -3.47
C ILE A 89 -14.10 9.63 -4.78
N GLU A 90 -13.73 10.91 -4.75
CA GLU A 90 -13.24 11.63 -5.92
C GLU A 90 -11.85 11.13 -6.32
N THR A 91 -11.61 10.91 -7.62
CA THR A 91 -10.28 10.65 -8.16
C THR A 91 -9.47 11.94 -8.24
N ASN A 92 -8.18 11.89 -7.90
CA ASN A 92 -7.29 13.03 -8.05
C ASN A 92 -6.80 13.15 -9.49
N ASP A 93 -7.57 13.83 -10.33
CA ASP A 93 -7.27 14.02 -11.75
C ASP A 93 -5.96 14.77 -11.99
N GLN A 94 -5.62 15.74 -11.14
CA GLN A 94 -4.36 16.47 -11.27
C GLN A 94 -3.16 15.54 -11.01
N LEU A 95 -3.21 14.76 -9.95
CA LEU A 95 -2.13 13.81 -9.64
C LEU A 95 -2.00 12.74 -10.72
N ARG A 96 -3.13 12.26 -11.27
CA ARG A 96 -3.14 11.34 -12.41
C ARG A 96 -2.40 11.92 -13.62
N ASN A 97 -2.65 13.19 -13.93
CA ASN A 97 -1.97 13.87 -15.02
C ASN A 97 -0.48 14.09 -14.71
N ASP A 98 -0.12 14.44 -13.46
CA ASP A 98 1.29 14.57 -13.06
C ASP A 98 2.06 13.27 -13.35
N PHE A 99 1.47 12.07 -13.06
CA PHE A 99 2.08 10.79 -13.40
C PHE A 99 2.11 10.50 -14.90
N ALA A 100 1.03 10.81 -15.62
CA ALA A 100 0.97 10.60 -17.08
C ALA A 100 1.94 11.48 -17.85
N ASP A 101 2.29 12.65 -17.31
CA ASP A 101 3.26 13.57 -17.89
C ASP A 101 4.71 13.18 -17.55
N GLU A 102 4.92 12.40 -16.49
CA GLU A 102 6.25 11.98 -16.03
C GLU A 102 6.89 10.95 -16.97
N ASP A 103 6.16 9.91 -17.31
CA ASP A 103 6.63 8.84 -18.19
C ASP A 103 5.50 8.21 -19.01
N ASP A 104 5.81 7.79 -20.23
CA ASP A 104 4.88 7.14 -21.16
C ASP A 104 4.35 5.78 -20.69
N ASP A 105 4.95 5.16 -19.68
CA ASP A 105 4.45 3.91 -19.08
C ASP A 105 3.27 4.14 -18.13
N PHE A 106 3.07 5.36 -17.63
CA PHE A 106 1.84 5.78 -16.95
C PHE A 106 0.81 6.25 -17.96
N PHE A 107 -0.36 5.63 -17.98
CA PHE A 107 -1.40 5.98 -18.92
C PHE A 107 -2.80 5.70 -18.40
N ILE A 108 -3.79 6.33 -19.01
CA ILE A 108 -5.19 6.16 -18.63
C ILE A 108 -5.76 4.97 -19.39
N ASN A 109 -6.14 3.91 -18.66
CA ASN A 109 -6.79 2.73 -19.21
C ASN A 109 -7.66 2.04 -18.15
N ASP A 110 -8.94 1.87 -18.45
CA ASP A 110 -9.92 1.27 -17.54
C ASP A 110 -9.91 -0.27 -17.58
N ASP A 111 -9.32 -0.90 -18.59
CA ASP A 111 -9.33 -2.36 -18.76
C ASP A 111 -8.59 -3.11 -17.64
N ALA A 112 -7.68 -2.42 -16.92
CA ALA A 112 -6.97 -2.99 -15.78
C ALA A 112 -7.74 -2.85 -14.45
N PHE A 113 -8.97 -2.32 -14.45
CA PHE A 113 -9.77 -2.05 -13.26
C PHE A 113 -11.06 -2.87 -13.25
N ASP A 114 -10.91 -4.17 -13.39
CA ASP A 114 -12.00 -5.13 -13.31
C ASP A 114 -12.43 -5.45 -11.87
N GLU A 115 -13.32 -6.44 -11.70
CA GLU A 115 -13.87 -6.82 -10.39
C GLU A 115 -12.84 -7.44 -9.43
N ASP A 116 -11.67 -7.84 -9.91
CA ASP A 116 -10.65 -8.50 -9.10
C ASP A 116 -9.67 -7.54 -8.41
N VAL A 117 -9.76 -6.24 -8.69
CA VAL A 117 -8.92 -5.23 -8.04
C VAL A 117 -9.18 -5.13 -6.53
N SER A 118 -8.12 -4.86 -5.78
CA SER A 118 -8.16 -4.72 -4.31
C SER A 118 -8.72 -3.37 -3.87
N LEU A 119 -8.79 -2.42 -4.77
CA LEU A 119 -9.08 -1.00 -4.51
C LEU A 119 -10.30 -0.78 -3.62
N HIS A 120 -11.43 -1.42 -3.93
CA HIS A 120 -12.68 -1.23 -3.17
C HIS A 120 -12.56 -1.63 -1.69
N ASP A 121 -11.85 -2.73 -1.40
CA ASP A 121 -11.63 -3.18 -0.03
C ASP A 121 -10.82 -2.15 0.77
N GLN A 122 -9.78 -1.58 0.14
CA GLN A 122 -8.94 -0.56 0.75
C GLN A 122 -9.73 0.74 1.00
N LEU A 123 -10.54 1.16 0.02
CA LEU A 123 -11.35 2.37 0.12
C LEU A 123 -12.38 2.28 1.25
N ILE A 124 -12.99 1.12 1.46
CA ILE A 124 -13.89 0.89 2.59
C ILE A 124 -13.16 1.13 3.92
N MET A 125 -11.96 0.56 4.11
CA MET A 125 -11.18 0.78 5.34
C MET A 125 -10.79 2.26 5.52
N LEU A 126 -10.37 2.92 4.44
CA LEU A 126 -9.99 4.33 4.46
C LEU A 126 -11.14 5.25 4.84
N GLN A 127 -12.36 5.01 4.34
CA GLN A 127 -13.55 5.80 4.68
C GLN A 127 -13.97 5.69 6.16
N HIS A 128 -13.48 4.66 6.87
CA HIS A 128 -13.66 4.53 8.32
C HIS A 128 -12.51 5.14 9.14
N THR A 129 -11.43 5.59 8.49
CA THR A 129 -10.23 6.10 9.17
C THR A 129 -9.85 7.52 8.79
N LEU A 130 -10.25 7.97 7.61
CA LEU A 130 -9.97 9.31 7.08
C LEU A 130 -11.29 10.02 6.74
N ASP A 131 -11.33 11.34 6.96
CA ASP A 131 -12.55 12.12 6.71
C ASP A 131 -12.73 12.46 5.22
N ASN A 132 -11.83 13.24 4.65
CA ASN A 132 -11.94 13.72 3.27
C ASN A 132 -10.62 13.51 2.53
N PHE A 133 -10.63 12.65 1.53
CA PHE A 133 -9.47 12.40 0.69
C PHE A 133 -9.89 12.13 -0.75
N LYS A 134 -8.98 12.38 -1.68
CA LYS A 134 -9.08 11.91 -3.06
C LYS A 134 -8.27 10.63 -3.22
N VAL A 135 -8.54 9.88 -4.27
CA VAL A 135 -7.80 8.65 -4.55
C VAL A 135 -7.15 8.70 -5.94
N LEU A 136 -5.98 8.09 -6.06
CA LEU A 136 -5.41 7.67 -7.33
C LEU A 136 -5.07 6.18 -7.21
N SER A 137 -5.53 5.37 -8.17
CA SER A 137 -5.13 3.97 -8.27
C SER A 137 -4.14 3.80 -9.41
N ILE A 138 -3.08 3.02 -9.17
CA ILE A 138 -2.06 2.64 -10.15
C ILE A 138 -1.96 1.13 -10.15
N GLN A 139 -2.16 0.50 -11.31
CA GLN A 139 -1.97 -0.93 -11.47
C GLN A 139 -0.56 -1.22 -11.99
N ILE A 140 0.03 -2.32 -11.56
CA ILE A 140 1.26 -2.88 -12.12
C ILE A 140 0.86 -4.10 -12.93
N THR A 141 0.89 -4.02 -14.25
CA THR A 141 0.56 -5.14 -15.15
C THR A 141 1.80 -5.93 -15.57
N ASP A 142 2.99 -5.44 -15.23
CA ASP A 142 4.27 -6.12 -15.46
C ASP A 142 5.22 -5.85 -14.30
N GLU A 143 5.49 -6.88 -13.50
CA GLU A 143 6.32 -6.81 -12.28
C GLU A 143 7.83 -6.85 -12.55
N ARG A 144 8.30 -6.72 -13.79
CA ARG A 144 9.74 -6.65 -14.07
C ARG A 144 10.38 -5.45 -13.39
N SER A 145 11.64 -5.63 -13.00
CA SER A 145 12.39 -4.63 -12.21
C SER A 145 12.46 -3.24 -12.85
N PHE A 146 12.35 -3.16 -14.17
CA PHE A 146 12.31 -1.87 -14.88
C PHE A 146 11.10 -1.06 -14.40
N TYR A 147 9.88 -1.56 -14.54
CA TYR A 147 8.65 -0.84 -14.17
C TYR A 147 8.51 -0.60 -12.66
N VAL A 148 8.99 -1.55 -11.84
CA VAL A 148 9.00 -1.39 -10.37
C VAL A 148 9.92 -0.24 -9.94
N LYS A 149 11.08 -0.08 -10.57
CA LYS A 149 12.00 1.04 -10.31
C LYS A 149 11.46 2.36 -10.83
N GLU A 150 10.86 2.37 -12.00
CA GLU A 150 10.25 3.54 -12.62
C GLU A 150 9.09 4.06 -11.78
N LEU A 151 8.19 3.17 -11.34
CA LEU A 151 7.13 3.54 -10.40
C LEU A 151 7.69 4.15 -9.11
N ALA A 152 8.73 3.54 -8.52
CA ALA A 152 9.33 4.06 -7.30
C ALA A 152 10.05 5.40 -7.51
N ALA A 153 10.64 5.63 -8.68
CA ALA A 153 11.27 6.90 -9.03
C ALA A 153 10.25 8.01 -9.25
N ALA A 154 9.20 7.76 -10.01
CA ALA A 154 8.10 8.70 -10.23
C ALA A 154 7.40 9.07 -8.92
N MET A 155 7.16 8.10 -8.04
CA MET A 155 6.62 8.38 -6.70
C MET A 155 7.52 9.28 -5.87
N GLU A 156 8.83 9.07 -5.92
CA GLU A 156 9.79 9.95 -5.22
C GLU A 156 9.69 11.38 -5.76
N GLU A 157 9.71 11.56 -7.06
CA GLU A 157 9.69 12.88 -7.69
C GLU A 157 8.36 13.60 -7.46
N ILE A 158 7.24 12.92 -7.67
CA ILE A 158 5.92 13.53 -7.65
C ILE A 158 5.38 13.68 -6.23
N LEU A 159 5.62 12.70 -5.33
CA LEU A 159 4.90 12.59 -4.05
C LEU A 159 5.72 12.98 -2.82
N ALA A 160 7.04 13.07 -2.88
CA ALA A 160 7.88 13.27 -1.69
C ALA A 160 7.51 14.54 -0.90
N SER A 161 7.14 15.62 -1.59
CA SER A 161 6.74 16.90 -0.97
C SER A 161 5.23 17.05 -0.72
N LYS A 162 4.41 16.08 -1.15
CA LYS A 162 2.95 16.13 -1.02
C LYS A 162 2.50 15.41 0.26
N ASN A 163 1.40 15.88 0.86
CA ASN A 163 0.77 15.17 1.98
C ASN A 163 -0.13 14.04 1.45
N VAL A 164 0.50 12.93 1.12
CA VAL A 164 -0.15 11.74 0.56
C VAL A 164 0.13 10.51 1.42
N LEU A 165 -0.84 9.61 1.46
CA LEU A 165 -0.69 8.25 1.95
C LEU A 165 -0.58 7.31 0.76
N ILE A 166 0.36 6.35 0.77
CA ILE A 166 0.47 5.34 -0.27
C ILE A 166 0.14 3.97 0.32
N LEU A 167 -0.77 3.24 -0.33
CA LEU A 167 -1.09 1.85 -0.02
C LEU A 167 -0.51 0.93 -1.08
N PHE A 168 0.25 -0.08 -0.64
CA PHE A 168 0.71 -1.16 -1.50
C PHE A 168 -0.02 -2.45 -1.13
N CYS A 169 -0.78 -3.01 -2.10
CA CYS A 169 -1.58 -4.21 -1.91
C CYS A 169 -0.74 -5.46 -2.25
N CYS A 170 -0.44 -6.27 -1.24
CA CYS A 170 0.41 -7.45 -1.40
C CYS A 170 0.15 -8.48 -0.30
N ASP A 171 0.36 -9.76 -0.60
CA ASP A 171 0.15 -10.86 0.33
C ASP A 171 1.36 -11.77 0.44
N LEU A 172 1.66 -12.20 1.68
CA LEU A 172 2.62 -13.26 1.98
C LEU A 172 2.07 -14.14 3.11
N LYS A 173 1.94 -15.43 2.83
CA LYS A 173 1.34 -16.40 3.77
C LYS A 173 2.17 -16.57 5.03
N SER A 174 1.52 -16.92 6.13
CA SER A 174 2.10 -17.04 7.46
C SER A 174 3.26 -18.06 7.59
N ASP A 175 3.31 -19.06 6.71
CA ASP A 175 4.39 -20.05 6.66
C ASP A 175 5.69 -19.55 6.01
N LYS A 176 5.71 -18.31 5.48
CA LYS A 176 6.82 -17.70 4.75
C LYS A 176 7.61 -16.65 5.54
N ILE A 177 7.61 -16.73 6.85
CA ILE A 177 8.27 -15.73 7.72
C ILE A 177 9.77 -15.56 7.43
N ASP A 178 10.45 -16.63 7.04
CA ASP A 178 11.88 -16.55 6.73
C ASP A 178 12.15 -15.79 5.41
N GLU A 179 11.19 -15.82 4.47
CA GLU A 179 11.24 -14.99 3.27
C GLU A 179 11.13 -13.51 3.62
N LEU A 180 10.15 -13.12 4.47
CA LEU A 180 10.03 -11.75 4.94
C LEU A 180 11.31 -11.27 5.64
N LYS A 181 11.86 -12.07 6.58
CA LYS A 181 13.11 -11.73 7.27
C LYS A 181 14.27 -11.52 6.30
N ARG A 182 14.36 -12.34 5.27
CA ARG A 182 15.40 -12.21 4.23
C ARG A 182 15.24 -10.88 3.47
N VAL A 183 14.03 -10.55 3.03
CA VAL A 183 13.78 -9.30 2.28
C VAL A 183 14.04 -8.07 3.14
N VAL A 184 13.60 -8.07 4.39
CA VAL A 184 13.89 -6.97 5.33
C VAL A 184 15.39 -6.78 5.52
N LYS A 185 16.16 -7.87 5.68
CA LYS A 185 17.62 -7.81 5.77
C LYS A 185 18.28 -7.21 4.50
N ILE A 186 17.76 -7.53 3.31
CA ILE A 186 18.24 -6.95 2.06
C ILE A 186 18.02 -5.42 2.07
N ILE A 187 16.84 -4.97 2.48
CA ILE A 187 16.52 -3.54 2.59
C ILE A 187 17.42 -2.84 3.61
N GLU A 188 17.60 -3.42 4.79
CA GLU A 188 18.47 -2.86 5.85
C GLU A 188 19.95 -2.77 5.43
N SER A 189 20.40 -3.68 4.56
CA SER A 189 21.76 -3.66 4.02
C SER A 189 21.97 -2.68 2.86
N ASP A 190 20.93 -1.94 2.46
CA ASP A 190 20.93 -1.01 1.32
C ASP A 190 21.34 -1.66 -0.02
N ASN A 191 21.09 -2.96 -0.17
CA ASN A 191 21.49 -3.73 -1.35
C ASN A 191 20.35 -3.80 -2.39
N GLU A 192 20.21 -2.74 -3.17
CA GLU A 192 19.19 -2.68 -4.24
C GLU A 192 19.36 -3.77 -5.29
N SER A 193 20.61 -4.13 -5.63
CA SER A 193 20.87 -5.18 -6.63
C SER A 193 20.33 -6.53 -6.16
N GLU A 194 20.48 -6.87 -4.87
CA GLU A 194 19.95 -8.10 -4.31
C GLU A 194 18.43 -8.09 -4.26
N LEU A 195 17.82 -6.94 -3.99
CA LEU A 195 16.36 -6.75 -4.02
C LEU A 195 15.83 -6.98 -5.44
N MET A 196 16.50 -6.44 -6.47
CA MET A 196 16.12 -6.67 -7.86
C MET A 196 16.34 -8.14 -8.28
N ASN A 197 17.38 -8.79 -7.79
CA ASN A 197 17.59 -10.22 -8.02
C ASN A 197 16.49 -11.07 -7.36
N TYR A 198 16.00 -10.67 -6.18
CA TYR A 198 14.87 -11.32 -5.55
C TYR A 198 13.58 -11.16 -6.39
N LEU A 199 13.30 -9.95 -6.89
CA LEU A 199 12.16 -9.68 -7.76
C LEU A 199 12.21 -10.48 -9.07
N ASN A 200 13.34 -10.42 -9.78
CA ASN A 200 13.49 -11.05 -11.10
C ASN A 200 13.69 -12.57 -11.04
N GLY A 201 14.03 -13.10 -9.87
CA GLY A 201 14.37 -14.52 -9.70
C GLY A 201 13.18 -15.48 -9.80
N GLY A 202 11.95 -14.98 -9.83
CA GLY A 202 10.73 -15.78 -9.94
C GLY A 202 10.49 -16.78 -8.80
N THR A 203 11.21 -16.61 -7.68
CA THR A 203 11.13 -17.49 -6.50
C THR A 203 10.37 -16.87 -5.34
N SER A 204 9.88 -15.65 -5.51
CA SER A 204 9.06 -14.98 -4.51
C SER A 204 7.75 -15.70 -4.30
N SER A 205 7.34 -15.83 -3.02
CA SER A 205 6.02 -16.31 -2.65
C SER A 205 5.03 -15.14 -2.41
N VAL A 206 5.47 -13.92 -2.63
CA VAL A 206 4.64 -12.71 -2.49
C VAL A 206 3.70 -12.58 -3.67
N GLU A 207 2.41 -12.53 -3.41
CA GLU A 207 1.40 -12.14 -4.39
C GLU A 207 1.38 -10.60 -4.44
N GLY A 208 1.60 -10.00 -5.62
CA GLY A 208 1.83 -8.57 -5.78
C GLY A 208 3.25 -8.15 -5.39
N VAL A 209 4.25 -8.94 -5.82
CA VAL A 209 5.66 -8.68 -5.49
C VAL A 209 6.13 -7.33 -6.05
N GLY A 210 5.62 -6.89 -7.21
CA GLY A 210 5.94 -5.59 -7.78
C GLY A 210 5.48 -4.44 -6.88
N ALA A 211 4.25 -4.50 -6.37
CA ALA A 211 3.74 -3.52 -5.42
C ALA A 211 4.56 -3.53 -4.11
N PHE A 212 4.85 -4.72 -3.57
CA PHE A 212 5.66 -4.86 -2.36
C PHE A 212 7.05 -4.22 -2.50
N ILE A 213 7.77 -4.56 -3.57
CA ILE A 213 9.13 -4.05 -3.79
C ILE A 213 9.12 -2.54 -4.10
N SER A 214 8.14 -2.03 -4.86
CA SER A 214 7.97 -0.59 -5.07
C SER A 214 7.81 0.14 -3.73
N GLY A 215 6.97 -0.37 -2.83
CA GLY A 215 6.77 0.20 -1.50
C GLY A 215 8.04 0.21 -0.66
N LEU A 216 8.83 -0.85 -0.69
CA LEU A 216 10.11 -0.92 0.00
C LEU A 216 11.14 0.08 -0.57
N LEU A 217 11.19 0.23 -1.90
CA LEU A 217 12.08 1.20 -2.56
C LEU A 217 11.71 2.63 -2.18
N VAL A 218 10.42 2.99 -2.23
CA VAL A 218 9.93 4.32 -1.82
C VAL A 218 10.22 4.57 -0.35
N ALA A 219 9.91 3.61 0.54
CA ALA A 219 10.20 3.75 1.96
C ALA A 219 11.69 4.01 2.22
N ARG A 220 12.58 3.28 1.54
CA ARG A 220 14.03 3.49 1.64
C ARG A 220 14.45 4.86 1.14
N LYS A 221 13.99 5.28 -0.05
CA LYS A 221 14.32 6.58 -0.65
C LYS A 221 13.88 7.75 0.23
N TRP A 222 12.75 7.62 0.91
CA TRP A 222 12.25 8.62 1.85
C TRP A 222 12.82 8.50 3.27
N GLY A 223 13.69 7.53 3.52
CA GLY A 223 14.28 7.30 4.85
C GLY A 223 13.25 6.91 5.90
N LEU A 224 12.17 6.24 5.51
CA LEU A 224 11.12 5.81 6.41
C LEU A 224 11.54 4.56 7.19
N ARG A 225 11.04 4.43 8.42
CA ARG A 225 11.12 3.20 9.19
C ARG A 225 9.97 2.28 8.78
N ILE A 226 10.29 1.05 8.40
CA ILE A 226 9.32 0.04 8.00
C ILE A 226 8.98 -0.84 9.20
N TYR A 227 7.69 -1.07 9.41
CA TYR A 227 7.16 -1.93 10.46
C TYR A 227 6.22 -2.99 9.88
N PHE A 228 6.55 -4.27 10.07
CA PHE A 228 5.66 -5.40 9.80
C PHE A 228 5.29 -6.07 11.13
N GLY A 229 3.99 -6.15 11.42
CA GLY A 229 3.50 -6.74 12.66
C GLY A 229 4.00 -8.15 12.91
N ALA A 230 4.17 -8.94 11.84
CA ALA A 230 4.67 -10.31 11.87
C ALA A 230 6.08 -10.48 12.45
N LEU A 231 6.92 -9.47 12.40
CA LEU A 231 8.29 -9.50 12.94
C LEU A 231 8.34 -9.19 14.45
N HIS A 232 7.24 -8.67 15.01
CA HIS A 232 7.17 -8.18 16.40
C HIS A 232 6.15 -8.93 17.27
N SER A 233 5.45 -9.90 16.70
CA SER A 233 4.47 -10.74 17.39
C SER A 233 4.66 -12.21 17.02
N ASP A 234 4.03 -13.11 17.79
CA ASP A 234 3.96 -14.52 17.41
C ASP A 234 3.21 -14.64 16.07
N SER A 235 3.97 -14.82 14.98
CA SER A 235 3.51 -14.84 13.60
C SER A 235 2.44 -15.91 13.30
N ASN A 236 2.25 -16.88 14.20
CA ASN A 236 1.28 -17.97 14.06
C ASN A 236 -0.19 -17.50 14.02
N HIS A 237 -0.47 -16.22 14.29
CA HIS A 237 -1.82 -15.66 14.30
C HIS A 237 -2.08 -14.66 13.15
N GLN A 238 -1.09 -14.41 12.31
CA GLN A 238 -1.25 -13.50 11.17
C GLN A 238 -1.57 -14.27 9.89
N THR A 239 -2.52 -13.75 9.13
CA THR A 239 -2.92 -14.31 7.83
C THR A 239 -2.06 -13.77 6.70
N ASN A 240 -1.59 -12.52 6.82
CA ASN A 240 -0.69 -11.87 5.87
C ASN A 240 0.52 -11.25 6.61
N LEU A 241 1.72 -11.77 6.31
CA LEU A 241 2.95 -11.29 6.95
C LEU A 241 3.36 -9.87 6.55
N LEU A 242 2.83 -9.37 5.43
CA LEU A 242 3.17 -8.04 4.91
C LEU A 242 2.28 -6.92 5.44
N THR A 243 1.26 -7.23 6.28
CA THR A 243 0.44 -6.17 6.88
C THR A 243 1.29 -5.31 7.80
N GLY A 244 1.46 -4.02 7.41
CA GLY A 244 2.40 -3.13 8.07
C GLY A 244 2.33 -1.70 7.55
N PHE A 245 3.27 -0.87 8.00
CA PHE A 245 3.36 0.53 7.60
C PHE A 245 4.81 1.03 7.56
N ALA A 246 5.01 2.19 6.93
CA ALA A 246 6.26 2.94 7.05
C ALA A 246 5.98 4.39 7.44
N ASP A 247 6.72 4.87 8.44
CA ASP A 247 6.56 6.17 9.08
C ASP A 247 7.85 7.00 9.04
N MET A 248 7.70 8.30 9.22
CA MET A 248 8.84 9.22 9.35
C MET A 248 9.45 9.07 10.74
N GLN A 249 10.77 8.83 10.81
CA GLN A 249 11.48 8.88 12.09
C GLN A 249 11.51 10.31 12.62
N LYS A 250 11.15 10.52 13.89
CA LYS A 250 11.49 11.77 14.57
C LYS A 250 13.00 11.89 14.62
N GLN A 251 13.56 12.88 13.94
CA GLN A 251 14.95 13.26 14.22
C GLN A 251 15.04 13.62 15.71
N ALA A 252 15.85 12.87 16.46
CA ALA A 252 16.19 13.25 17.82
C ALA A 252 16.86 14.63 17.74
N ILE A 253 16.14 15.68 18.12
CA ILE A 253 16.72 17.00 18.28
C ILE A 253 17.64 16.89 19.50
N PHE A 254 18.92 16.64 19.24
CA PHE A 254 19.94 16.80 20.28
C PHE A 254 19.93 18.27 20.69
N LYS A 255 19.36 18.54 21.88
CA LYS A 255 19.51 19.80 22.58
C LYS A 255 20.83 19.82 23.32
#